data_0730f2467fba60127fad5c4cafc2db42
#
_entry.id   0730f2467fba60127fad5c4cafc2db42
#
_cell.length_a   1.000
_cell.length_b   1.000
_cell.length_c   1.000
_cell.angle_alpha   90.00
_cell.angle_beta   90.00
_cell.angle_gamma   90.00
#
_symmetry.space_group_name_H-M   'P 1'
#
loop_
_entity.id
_entity.type
_entity.pdbx_description
1 polymer ?
#
loop_
_entity_poly.entity_id
_entity_poly.type
_entity_poly.pdbx_seq_one_letter_code
_entity_poly.pdbx_strand_id
1 'polypeptide(L)'
;MDAFTQKLVNQYGYLLGVSPIFRIMTDPAEQTLMKNEVYADLFNDYMQGKDAQLFQKLVRNFAGNGKTSKAFRDLVYDVYSFSQATADPEKWLRQNLLKGQAEADPVKAKHELLDGLKGGLLADFLAFLRDHLGLAQREFAKAKYLNNVSDAISLLEGALANDQTDMEDLLKQLLTLSGGTGLTNMTRPKDEELKAYKEAYNKTKNEFVAQLREVDTQLTVLEVLTKHNDDILPLLEVLQAFVLDFSDQYLQAKVQENAFEFSDIAHFAIRILEENPEVAASYRDRYHEVMVDEYQDNSHTQERMLELLSNGHNRFMVGDIKQSIYRFRQADPQIFNGKFQLFLENPDAGKLILLKENFRSQSEVLDATNGVFSHLMDQEIGDILYDKTHMLVAGSDKQKEPHPENETEVLIYNSDEASVTPDEEGADQPISSGEISLVIKEIIKLHEQGVRFEDITLLAPTRNTYLDLMASFEEHGIPLVPDEYKSSYLESLEVMIMLDTLRAINNPLNDYALVALLRSPMFNFNEDDLARIAVQADKGQFYDKLLAAH
;
A
#
# COMPACT_ATOMS: atom_id res chain seq x y z
N MET A 1 -17.99 -14.85 -8.81
CA MET A 1 -17.81 -14.51 -10.24
C MET A 1 -17.05 -15.61 -10.96
N ASP A 2 -15.92 -16.10 -10.43
CA ASP A 2 -14.99 -17.04 -11.11
C ASP A 2 -15.64 -18.35 -11.58
N ALA A 3 -16.45 -18.99 -10.74
CA ALA A 3 -17.18 -20.21 -11.15
C ALA A 3 -18.16 -19.96 -12.31
N PHE A 4 -18.73 -18.77 -12.39
CA PHE A 4 -19.62 -18.38 -13.49
C PHE A 4 -18.84 -18.16 -14.78
N THR A 5 -17.77 -17.36 -14.75
CA THR A 5 -16.93 -17.07 -15.92
C THR A 5 -16.29 -18.34 -16.47
N GLN A 6 -15.78 -19.23 -15.59
CA GLN A 6 -15.25 -20.52 -15.97
C GLN A 6 -16.28 -21.38 -16.70
N LYS A 7 -17.52 -21.46 -16.19
CA LYS A 7 -18.60 -22.21 -16.83
C LYS A 7 -18.94 -21.66 -18.22
N LEU A 8 -18.96 -20.32 -18.35
CA LEU A 8 -19.23 -19.63 -19.62
C LEU A 8 -18.12 -19.92 -20.63
N VAL A 9 -16.84 -19.84 -20.22
CA VAL A 9 -15.69 -20.12 -21.09
C VAL A 9 -15.64 -21.60 -21.45
N ASN A 10 -15.90 -22.51 -20.53
CA ASN A 10 -16.00 -23.95 -20.86
C ASN A 10 -17.06 -24.25 -21.93
N GLN A 11 -18.16 -23.50 -21.93
CA GLN A 11 -19.26 -23.70 -22.86
C GLN A 11 -19.01 -23.03 -24.21
N TYR A 12 -18.45 -21.83 -24.24
CA TYR A 12 -18.36 -20.97 -25.43
C TYR A 12 -16.93 -20.56 -25.82
N GLY A 13 -15.91 -21.03 -25.08
CA GLY A 13 -14.50 -20.65 -25.35
C GLY A 13 -14.01 -21.00 -26.75
N TYR A 14 -14.62 -22.00 -27.38
CA TYR A 14 -14.34 -22.37 -28.77
C TYR A 14 -14.57 -21.20 -29.77
N LEU A 15 -15.43 -20.25 -29.44
CA LEU A 15 -15.64 -19.03 -30.24
C LEU A 15 -14.40 -18.13 -30.27
N LEU A 16 -13.56 -18.21 -29.26
CA LEU A 16 -12.27 -17.49 -29.16
C LEU A 16 -11.07 -18.41 -29.46
N GLY A 17 -11.29 -19.66 -29.87
CA GLY A 17 -10.24 -20.65 -30.05
C GLY A 17 -9.66 -21.21 -28.75
N VAL A 18 -10.30 -20.98 -27.62
CA VAL A 18 -9.90 -21.53 -26.32
C VAL A 18 -10.48 -22.94 -26.18
N SER A 19 -9.63 -23.90 -25.78
CA SER A 19 -10.06 -25.27 -25.49
C SER A 19 -11.11 -25.29 -24.37
N PRO A 20 -12.17 -26.10 -24.46
CA PRO A 20 -13.15 -26.24 -23.38
C PRO A 20 -12.58 -26.95 -22.14
N ILE A 21 -11.43 -27.62 -22.28
CA ILE A 21 -10.72 -28.28 -21.19
C ILE A 21 -9.39 -27.55 -21.01
N PHE A 22 -9.36 -26.62 -20.07
CA PHE A 22 -8.16 -25.87 -19.69
C PHE A 22 -7.89 -26.02 -18.18
N ARG A 23 -6.67 -25.76 -17.77
CA ARG A 23 -6.25 -25.75 -16.38
C ARG A 23 -6.23 -24.29 -15.86
N ILE A 24 -6.64 -24.09 -14.62
CA ILE A 24 -6.45 -22.79 -13.94
C ILE A 24 -5.14 -22.84 -13.16
N MET A 25 -4.25 -21.87 -13.41
CA MET A 25 -3.01 -21.70 -12.67
C MET A 25 -3.32 -20.98 -11.36
N THR A 26 -3.35 -21.73 -10.27
CA THR A 26 -3.59 -21.20 -8.91
C THR A 26 -2.31 -21.07 -8.10
N ASP A 27 -1.21 -21.68 -8.54
CA ASP A 27 0.08 -21.61 -7.86
C ASP A 27 0.84 -20.32 -8.26
N PRO A 28 1.08 -19.40 -7.31
CA PRO A 28 1.83 -18.17 -7.58
C PRO A 28 3.27 -18.42 -8.04
N ALA A 29 3.88 -19.55 -7.63
CA ALA A 29 5.24 -19.89 -8.05
C ALA A 29 5.27 -20.26 -9.54
N GLU A 30 4.30 -21.02 -10.02
CA GLU A 30 4.17 -21.38 -11.44
C GLU A 30 3.94 -20.13 -12.30
N GLN A 31 3.01 -19.24 -11.88
CA GLN A 31 2.74 -17.97 -12.56
C GLN A 31 4.01 -17.11 -12.64
N THR A 32 4.77 -17.03 -11.53
CA THR A 32 6.02 -16.25 -11.47
C THR A 32 7.10 -16.82 -12.39
N LEU A 33 7.23 -18.13 -12.46
CA LEU A 33 8.20 -18.78 -13.34
C LEU A 33 7.91 -18.48 -14.81
N MET A 34 6.66 -18.66 -15.25
CA MET A 34 6.26 -18.37 -16.63
C MET A 34 6.41 -16.88 -16.97
N LYS A 35 6.01 -15.96 -16.05
CA LYS A 35 6.21 -14.52 -16.22
C LYS A 35 7.70 -14.18 -16.38
N ASN A 36 8.58 -14.76 -15.56
CA ASN A 36 10.02 -14.52 -15.62
C ASN A 36 10.64 -15.03 -16.91
N GLU A 37 10.20 -16.16 -17.43
CA GLU A 37 10.70 -16.73 -18.71
C GLU A 37 10.33 -15.81 -19.88
N VAL A 38 9.05 -15.47 -20.02
CA VAL A 38 8.57 -14.53 -21.04
C VAL A 38 9.27 -13.17 -20.93
N TYR A 39 9.40 -12.64 -19.70
CA TYR A 39 10.09 -11.37 -19.47
C TYR A 39 11.55 -11.42 -19.90
N ALA A 40 12.28 -12.50 -19.60
CA ALA A 40 13.70 -12.61 -19.92
C ALA A 40 13.95 -12.62 -21.43
N ASP A 41 13.14 -13.34 -22.17
CA ASP A 41 13.24 -13.41 -23.63
C ASP A 41 12.92 -12.04 -24.26
N LEU A 42 11.80 -11.45 -23.89
CA LEU A 42 11.40 -10.14 -24.38
C LEU A 42 12.40 -9.03 -24.00
N PHE A 43 12.92 -9.06 -22.78
CA PHE A 43 13.94 -8.12 -22.31
C PHE A 43 15.21 -8.17 -23.16
N ASN A 44 15.66 -9.37 -23.51
CA ASN A 44 16.82 -9.57 -24.37
C ASN A 44 16.57 -9.05 -25.79
N ASP A 45 15.37 -9.25 -26.32
CA ASP A 45 14.98 -8.76 -27.64
C ASP A 45 14.97 -7.22 -27.67
N TYR A 46 14.42 -6.57 -26.66
CA TYR A 46 14.42 -5.11 -26.56
C TYR A 46 15.80 -4.52 -26.33
N MET A 47 16.68 -5.22 -25.59
CA MET A 47 18.06 -4.79 -25.36
C MET A 47 18.90 -4.78 -26.66
N GLN A 48 18.49 -5.54 -27.67
CA GLN A 48 19.17 -5.67 -28.96
C GLN A 48 18.37 -5.10 -30.15
N GLY A 49 17.12 -4.68 -29.88
CA GLY A 49 16.20 -4.22 -30.89
C GLY A 49 16.45 -2.81 -31.42
N LYS A 50 15.53 -2.33 -32.25
CA LYS A 50 15.62 -1.03 -32.94
C LYS A 50 15.72 0.16 -31.97
N ASP A 51 15.01 0.10 -30.85
CA ASP A 51 14.93 1.17 -29.84
C ASP A 51 15.79 0.85 -28.60
N ALA A 52 16.82 0.00 -28.75
CA ALA A 52 17.66 -0.48 -27.66
C ALA A 52 18.27 0.65 -26.80
N GLN A 53 18.63 1.79 -27.40
CA GLN A 53 19.19 2.92 -26.66
C GLN A 53 18.16 3.57 -25.72
N LEU A 54 16.92 3.76 -26.19
CA LEU A 54 15.82 4.29 -25.36
C LEU A 54 15.43 3.28 -24.27
N PHE A 55 15.34 2.00 -24.63
CA PHE A 55 15.05 0.95 -23.67
C PHE A 55 16.13 0.83 -22.58
N GLN A 56 17.40 0.88 -22.94
CA GLN A 56 18.49 0.90 -21.96
C GLN A 56 18.45 2.15 -21.06
N LYS A 57 18.09 3.33 -21.61
CA LYS A 57 17.90 4.55 -20.82
C LYS A 57 16.73 4.37 -19.83
N LEU A 58 15.61 3.81 -20.28
CA LEU A 58 14.45 3.50 -19.46
C LEU A 58 14.83 2.57 -18.30
N VAL A 59 15.45 1.42 -18.59
CA VAL A 59 15.85 0.44 -17.56
C VAL A 59 16.81 1.06 -16.53
N ARG A 60 17.76 1.89 -16.97
CA ARG A 60 18.70 2.58 -16.07
C ARG A 60 18.02 3.52 -15.09
N ASN A 61 16.95 4.19 -15.52
CA ASN A 61 16.20 5.10 -14.64
C ASN A 61 15.56 4.35 -13.45
N PHE A 62 15.24 3.06 -13.61
CA PHE A 62 14.69 2.22 -12.54
C PHE A 62 15.73 1.37 -11.82
N ALA A 63 16.97 1.30 -12.32
CA ALA A 63 18.02 0.48 -11.69
C ALA A 63 18.55 1.10 -10.37
N GLY A 64 18.32 2.39 -10.13
CA GLY A 64 18.83 3.10 -8.96
C GLY A 64 20.35 2.92 -8.81
N ASN A 65 20.82 2.77 -7.59
CA ASN A 65 22.22 2.44 -7.28
C ASN A 65 22.53 0.94 -7.42
N GLY A 66 21.53 0.12 -7.75
CA GLY A 66 21.66 -1.33 -7.97
C GLY A 66 22.21 -1.68 -9.36
N LYS A 67 22.79 -2.87 -9.47
CA LYS A 67 23.28 -3.41 -10.75
C LYS A 67 22.27 -4.35 -11.43
N THR A 68 21.03 -4.41 -10.93
CA THR A 68 20.02 -5.35 -11.40
C THR A 68 18.84 -4.62 -12.04
N SER A 69 18.21 -5.27 -13.03
CA SER A 69 16.97 -4.79 -13.66
C SER A 69 15.71 -5.18 -12.87
N LYS A 70 15.85 -5.60 -11.60
CA LYS A 70 14.73 -6.09 -10.79
C LYS A 70 13.61 -5.04 -10.68
N ALA A 71 13.94 -3.80 -10.31
CA ALA A 71 12.96 -2.74 -10.15
C ALA A 71 12.17 -2.44 -11.44
N PHE A 72 12.83 -2.52 -12.59
CA PHE A 72 12.13 -2.39 -13.88
C PHE A 72 11.21 -3.58 -14.16
N ARG A 73 11.64 -4.80 -13.86
CA ARG A 73 10.78 -5.98 -13.99
C ARG A 73 9.54 -5.89 -13.08
N ASP A 74 9.76 -5.50 -11.85
CA ASP A 74 8.68 -5.37 -10.86
C ASP A 74 7.66 -4.31 -11.34
N LEU A 75 8.12 -3.17 -11.86
CA LEU A 75 7.27 -2.16 -12.50
C LEU A 75 6.44 -2.74 -13.67
N VAL A 76 7.06 -3.53 -14.55
CA VAL A 76 6.36 -4.16 -15.68
C VAL A 76 5.24 -5.08 -15.18
N TYR A 77 5.52 -5.87 -14.13
CA TYR A 77 4.53 -6.76 -13.54
C TYR A 77 3.40 -6.00 -12.83
N ASP A 78 3.70 -4.90 -12.17
CA ASP A 78 2.71 -4.04 -11.52
C ASP A 78 1.78 -3.40 -12.56
N VAL A 79 2.33 -2.82 -13.62
CA VAL A 79 1.55 -2.23 -14.72
C VAL A 79 0.70 -3.30 -15.42
N TYR A 80 1.26 -4.47 -15.71
CA TYR A 80 0.51 -5.60 -16.25
C TYR A 80 -0.62 -6.01 -15.31
N SER A 81 -0.33 -6.25 -14.03
CA SER A 81 -1.33 -6.68 -13.05
C SER A 81 -2.46 -5.67 -12.89
N PHE A 82 -2.13 -4.38 -12.88
CA PHE A 82 -3.12 -3.31 -12.84
C PHE A 82 -4.02 -3.33 -14.08
N SER A 83 -3.44 -3.50 -15.28
CA SER A 83 -4.22 -3.57 -16.51
C SER A 83 -5.25 -4.72 -16.50
N GLN A 84 -4.88 -5.86 -15.87
CA GLN A 84 -5.76 -7.05 -15.79
C GLN A 84 -7.02 -6.83 -14.92
N ALA A 85 -7.04 -5.81 -14.07
CA ALA A 85 -8.23 -5.44 -13.31
C ALA A 85 -9.24 -4.62 -14.12
N THR A 86 -8.86 -4.15 -15.29
CA THR A 86 -9.73 -3.39 -16.21
C THR A 86 -10.52 -4.34 -17.12
N ALA A 87 -11.62 -3.87 -17.64
CA ALA A 87 -12.47 -4.66 -18.54
C ALA A 87 -11.79 -5.00 -19.88
N ASP A 88 -10.87 -4.15 -20.32
CA ASP A 88 -10.10 -4.28 -21.56
C ASP A 88 -8.66 -3.85 -21.29
N PRO A 89 -7.76 -4.79 -20.91
CA PRO A 89 -6.36 -4.51 -20.58
C PRO A 89 -5.58 -3.84 -21.69
N GLU A 90 -5.75 -4.29 -22.94
CA GLU A 90 -5.04 -3.73 -24.07
C GLU A 90 -5.45 -2.28 -24.33
N LYS A 91 -6.75 -2.00 -24.33
CA LYS A 91 -7.27 -0.65 -24.48
C LYS A 91 -6.79 0.27 -23.36
N TRP A 92 -6.78 -0.22 -22.13
CA TRP A 92 -6.28 0.55 -20.99
C TRP A 92 -4.79 0.89 -21.15
N LEU A 93 -3.95 -0.08 -21.49
CA LEU A 93 -2.52 0.12 -21.73
C LEU A 93 -2.27 1.15 -22.84
N ARG A 94 -3.04 1.08 -23.95
CA ARG A 94 -2.88 2.02 -25.08
C ARG A 94 -3.39 3.43 -24.78
N GLN A 95 -4.44 3.59 -23.99
CA GLN A 95 -5.11 4.87 -23.82
C GLN A 95 -4.79 5.56 -22.50
N ASN A 96 -4.63 4.81 -21.41
CA ASN A 96 -4.53 5.37 -20.05
C ASN A 96 -3.11 5.39 -19.50
N LEU A 97 -2.21 4.49 -19.91
CA LEU A 97 -0.86 4.47 -19.37
C LEU A 97 -0.10 5.79 -19.58
N LEU A 98 -0.31 6.43 -20.74
CA LEU A 98 0.30 7.72 -21.08
C LEU A 98 -0.57 8.93 -20.71
N LYS A 99 -1.82 8.70 -20.31
CA LYS A 99 -2.80 9.76 -20.06
C LYS A 99 -2.32 10.72 -18.96
N GLY A 100 -1.84 10.19 -17.86
CA GLY A 100 -1.33 10.99 -16.76
C GLY A 100 -0.21 11.95 -17.18
N GLN A 101 0.69 11.51 -18.07
CA GLN A 101 1.76 12.36 -18.61
C GLN A 101 1.22 13.41 -19.58
N ALA A 102 0.24 13.05 -20.41
CA ALA A 102 -0.37 13.99 -21.35
C ALA A 102 -1.23 15.07 -20.66
N GLU A 103 -1.83 14.73 -19.53
CA GLU A 103 -2.65 15.63 -18.70
C GLU A 103 -1.84 16.32 -17.60
N ALA A 104 -0.59 15.89 -17.34
CA ALA A 104 0.27 16.49 -16.33
C ALA A 104 0.63 17.94 -16.73
N ASP A 105 0.26 18.86 -15.87
CA ASP A 105 0.67 20.26 -15.96
C ASP A 105 1.53 20.62 -14.74
N PRO A 106 2.87 20.38 -14.82
CA PRO A 106 3.76 20.67 -13.70
C PRO A 106 3.75 22.17 -13.33
N VAL A 107 3.43 23.05 -14.28
CA VAL A 107 3.34 24.50 -14.05
C VAL A 107 2.13 24.80 -13.18
N LYS A 108 0.97 24.22 -13.51
CA LYS A 108 -0.25 24.34 -12.71
C LYS A 108 -0.06 23.73 -11.32
N ALA A 109 0.50 22.52 -11.24
CA ALA A 109 0.78 21.87 -9.97
C ALA A 109 1.72 22.71 -9.08
N LYS A 110 2.72 23.37 -9.69
CA LYS A 110 3.60 24.30 -8.98
C LYS A 110 2.82 25.49 -8.41
N HIS A 111 1.92 26.09 -9.19
CA HIS A 111 1.07 27.19 -8.71
C HIS A 111 0.17 26.76 -7.56
N GLU A 112 -0.52 25.63 -7.69
CA GLU A 112 -1.39 25.07 -6.64
C GLU A 112 -0.62 24.79 -5.34
N LEU A 113 0.60 24.23 -5.45
CA LEU A 113 1.48 23.98 -4.30
C LEU A 113 1.87 25.28 -3.59
N LEU A 114 2.25 26.31 -4.35
CA LEU A 114 2.65 27.62 -3.79
C LEU A 114 1.46 28.37 -3.19
N ASP A 115 0.28 28.27 -3.78
CA ASP A 115 -0.95 28.84 -3.24
C ASP A 115 -1.37 28.15 -1.93
N GLY A 116 -1.30 26.82 -1.89
CA GLY A 116 -1.55 26.02 -0.69
C GLY A 116 -0.57 26.36 0.45
N LEU A 117 0.71 26.51 0.12
CA LEU A 117 1.75 26.95 1.05
C LEU A 117 1.39 28.30 1.69
N LYS A 118 0.96 29.28 0.88
CA LYS A 118 0.58 30.62 1.34
C LYS A 118 -0.65 30.60 2.23
N GLY A 119 -1.70 29.86 1.85
CA GLY A 119 -2.98 29.81 2.58
C GLY A 119 -2.94 29.06 3.92
N GLY A 120 -1.99 28.13 4.09
CA GLY A 120 -1.90 27.27 5.27
C GLY A 120 -0.59 27.42 6.02
N LEU A 121 0.44 26.67 5.63
CA LEU A 121 1.69 26.51 6.37
C LEU A 121 2.38 27.82 6.76
N LEU A 122 2.43 28.82 5.87
CA LEU A 122 3.08 30.09 6.18
C LEU A 122 2.30 30.93 7.20
N ALA A 123 0.98 30.89 7.14
CA ALA A 123 0.13 31.57 8.09
C ALA A 123 0.26 30.97 9.50
N ASP A 124 0.28 29.65 9.60
CA ASP A 124 0.45 28.93 10.86
C ASP A 124 1.84 29.15 11.45
N PHE A 125 2.87 29.12 10.60
CA PHE A 125 4.24 29.40 11.04
C PHE A 125 4.41 30.85 11.53
N LEU A 126 3.77 31.81 10.86
CA LEU A 126 3.74 33.19 11.33
C LEU A 126 3.06 33.33 12.70
N ALA A 127 1.91 32.71 12.89
CA ALA A 127 1.22 32.73 14.18
C ALA A 127 2.09 32.14 15.29
N PHE A 128 2.69 30.98 15.05
CA PHE A 128 3.62 30.33 15.97
C PHE A 128 4.81 31.21 16.36
N LEU A 129 5.46 31.88 15.41
CA LEU A 129 6.60 32.77 15.70
C LEU A 129 6.17 34.03 16.43
N ARG A 130 4.99 34.59 16.14
CA ARG A 130 4.45 35.77 16.85
C ARG A 130 4.14 35.44 18.30
N ASP A 131 3.50 34.33 18.58
CA ASP A 131 3.20 33.88 19.94
C ASP A 131 4.47 33.67 20.76
N HIS A 132 5.50 33.15 20.11
CA HIS A 132 6.82 32.97 20.75
C HIS A 132 7.57 34.27 21.03
N LEU A 133 7.47 35.27 20.13
CA LEU A 133 8.31 36.48 20.19
C LEU A 133 8.22 37.22 21.51
N GLY A 134 7.01 37.37 22.06
CA GLY A 134 6.81 38.11 23.32
C GLY A 134 7.50 37.45 24.53
N LEU A 135 7.51 36.14 24.60
CA LEU A 135 8.25 35.38 25.62
C LEU A 135 9.75 35.41 25.34
N ALA A 136 10.13 35.27 24.08
CA ALA A 136 11.55 35.27 23.66
C ALA A 136 12.28 36.58 24.02
N GLN A 137 11.60 37.71 23.86
CA GLN A 137 12.16 39.01 24.23
C GLN A 137 12.44 39.15 25.75
N ARG A 138 11.60 38.55 26.58
CA ARG A 138 11.72 38.63 28.05
C ARG A 138 12.71 37.61 28.60
N GLU A 139 12.66 36.38 28.14
CA GLU A 139 13.33 35.27 28.80
C GLU A 139 14.55 34.72 28.02
N PHE A 140 14.60 34.93 26.69
CA PHE A 140 15.64 34.39 25.83
C PHE A 140 16.41 35.49 25.06
N ALA A 141 16.72 36.57 25.70
CA ALA A 141 17.27 37.81 25.14
C ALA A 141 18.67 37.65 24.53
N LYS A 142 18.81 36.95 23.42
CA LYS A 142 20.01 36.84 22.61
C LYS A 142 19.80 37.63 21.30
N ALA A 143 20.50 38.78 21.15
CA ALA A 143 20.23 39.71 20.04
C ALA A 143 20.16 39.04 18.66
N LYS A 144 21.14 38.19 18.33
CA LYS A 144 21.14 37.47 17.03
C LYS A 144 19.94 36.55 16.85
N TYR A 145 19.51 35.87 17.92
CA TYR A 145 18.33 35.00 17.88
C TYR A 145 17.04 35.80 17.69
N LEU A 146 16.85 36.88 18.46
CA LEU A 146 15.68 37.74 18.34
C LEU A 146 15.57 38.40 16.96
N ASN A 147 16.71 38.83 16.39
CA ASN A 147 16.73 39.38 15.03
C ASN A 147 16.27 38.31 14.02
N ASN A 148 16.79 37.10 14.08
CA ASN A 148 16.37 36.03 13.17
C ASN A 148 14.85 35.69 13.27
N VAL A 149 14.29 35.70 14.48
CA VAL A 149 12.85 35.52 14.67
C VAL A 149 12.07 36.70 14.09
N SER A 150 12.51 37.94 14.34
CA SER A 150 11.87 39.14 13.78
C SER A 150 11.98 39.20 12.26
N ASP A 151 13.12 38.83 11.70
CA ASP A 151 13.34 38.77 10.25
C ASP A 151 12.41 37.71 9.61
N ALA A 152 12.29 36.52 10.21
CA ALA A 152 11.37 35.51 9.75
C ALA A 152 9.90 35.95 9.79
N ILE A 153 9.48 36.61 10.87
CA ILE A 153 8.15 37.22 10.98
C ILE A 153 7.92 38.24 9.87
N SER A 154 8.87 39.16 9.67
CA SER A 154 8.75 40.22 8.65
C SER A 154 8.66 39.64 7.22
N LEU A 155 9.42 38.59 6.93
CA LEU A 155 9.34 37.88 5.65
C LEU A 155 7.98 37.24 5.44
N LEU A 156 7.46 36.55 6.44
CA LEU A 156 6.15 35.90 6.39
C LEU A 156 5.01 36.93 6.25
N GLU A 157 5.05 38.02 7.01
CA GLU A 157 4.08 39.13 6.90
C GLU A 157 4.10 39.76 5.51
N GLY A 158 5.27 40.01 4.97
CA GLY A 158 5.46 40.57 3.63
C GLY A 158 4.89 39.65 2.55
N ALA A 159 5.10 38.35 2.68
CA ALA A 159 4.63 37.35 1.74
C ALA A 159 3.11 37.18 1.78
N LEU A 160 2.53 37.16 2.97
CA LEU A 160 1.08 37.03 3.14
C LEU A 160 0.31 38.28 2.73
N ALA A 161 0.96 39.46 2.79
CA ALA A 161 0.35 40.73 2.41
C ALA A 161 0.47 41.04 0.90
N ASN A 162 1.41 40.41 0.19
CA ASN A 162 1.73 40.75 -1.20
C ASN A 162 1.62 39.50 -2.10
N ASP A 163 0.69 39.53 -3.05
CA ASP A 163 0.49 38.45 -4.03
C ASP A 163 1.61 38.37 -5.07
N GLN A 164 2.46 39.38 -5.21
CA GLN A 164 3.59 39.38 -6.12
C GLN A 164 4.90 38.84 -5.49
N THR A 165 4.83 38.30 -4.27
CA THR A 165 6.02 37.76 -3.60
C THR A 165 6.51 36.51 -4.33
N ASP A 166 7.82 36.48 -4.62
CA ASP A 166 8.46 35.26 -5.10
C ASP A 166 8.52 34.22 -3.97
N MET A 167 7.63 33.26 -4.04
CA MET A 167 7.44 32.25 -3.00
C MET A 167 8.62 31.26 -2.92
N GLU A 168 9.33 31.02 -4.01
CA GLU A 168 10.51 30.15 -4.01
C GLU A 168 11.69 30.83 -3.32
N ASP A 169 11.90 32.12 -3.60
CA ASP A 169 12.96 32.92 -2.93
C ASP A 169 12.64 33.07 -1.44
N LEU A 170 11.37 33.33 -1.09
CA LEU A 170 10.90 33.32 0.29
C LEU A 170 11.19 32.02 1.03
N LEU A 171 10.86 30.87 0.41
CA LEU A 171 11.09 29.55 0.99
C LEU A 171 12.59 29.32 1.27
N LYS A 172 13.47 29.67 0.33
CA LYS A 172 14.91 29.57 0.49
C LYS A 172 15.43 30.49 1.62
N GLN A 173 14.89 31.69 1.73
CA GLN A 173 15.22 32.60 2.83
C GLN A 173 14.76 32.05 4.19
N LEU A 174 13.54 31.55 4.29
CA LEU A 174 13.00 30.92 5.52
C LEU A 174 13.80 29.69 5.92
N LEU A 175 14.15 28.83 4.99
CA LEU A 175 14.98 27.65 5.25
C LEU A 175 16.39 28.04 5.70
N THR A 176 16.96 29.12 5.16
CA THR A 176 18.26 29.66 5.58
C THR A 176 18.20 30.22 7.01
N LEU A 177 17.19 31.02 7.34
CA LEU A 177 16.96 31.52 8.69
C LEU A 177 16.65 30.42 9.71
N SER A 178 15.91 29.41 9.31
CA SER A 178 15.50 28.29 10.16
C SER A 178 16.60 27.24 10.31
N GLY A 179 17.59 27.24 9.41
CA GLY A 179 18.68 26.26 9.36
C GLY A 179 19.64 26.37 10.53
N GLY A 180 20.26 25.27 10.89
CA GLY A 180 21.22 25.20 11.97
C GLY A 180 20.67 25.74 13.31
N THR A 181 21.31 26.75 13.89
CA THR A 181 20.88 27.35 15.15
C THR A 181 20.10 28.66 14.96
N GLY A 182 19.68 29.00 13.75
CA GLY A 182 19.08 30.29 13.43
C GLY A 182 17.89 30.67 14.32
N LEU A 183 16.88 29.83 14.36
CA LEU A 183 15.67 29.99 15.18
C LEU A 183 15.70 29.20 16.51
N THR A 184 16.80 28.59 16.90
CA THR A 184 16.93 27.79 18.14
C THR A 184 18.02 28.26 19.10
N ASN A 185 18.81 29.22 18.71
CA ASN A 185 19.96 29.69 19.50
C ASN A 185 19.54 30.60 20.66
N MET A 186 18.58 30.15 21.47
CA MET A 186 18.12 30.83 22.67
C MET A 186 19.20 30.84 23.77
N THR A 187 19.07 31.78 24.72
CA THR A 187 19.84 31.73 25.96
C THR A 187 19.51 30.45 26.74
N ARG A 188 20.41 30.12 27.68
CA ARG A 188 20.16 28.96 28.56
C ARG A 188 18.95 29.23 29.45
N PRO A 189 17.99 28.29 29.56
CA PRO A 189 16.81 28.42 30.44
C PRO A 189 17.23 28.63 31.90
N LYS A 190 16.43 29.40 32.64
CA LYS A 190 16.69 29.71 34.04
C LYS A 190 16.10 28.67 35.00
N ASP A 191 15.03 28.03 34.60
CA ASP A 191 14.27 27.03 35.35
C ASP A 191 13.76 25.91 34.45
N GLU A 192 13.14 24.87 35.05
CA GLU A 192 12.63 23.70 34.34
C GLU A 192 11.42 24.02 33.46
N GLU A 193 10.57 24.98 33.81
CA GLU A 193 9.41 25.38 33.01
C GLU A 193 9.88 25.99 31.67
N LEU A 194 10.84 26.91 31.73
CA LEU A 194 11.43 27.49 30.53
C LEU A 194 12.24 26.47 29.70
N LYS A 195 12.78 25.44 30.36
CA LYS A 195 13.45 24.35 29.65
C LYS A 195 12.44 23.52 28.86
N ALA A 196 11.35 23.10 29.50
CA ALA A 196 10.26 22.37 28.84
C ALA A 196 9.65 23.17 27.67
N TYR A 197 9.41 24.47 27.89
CA TYR A 197 8.95 25.37 26.83
C TYR A 197 9.92 25.41 25.64
N LYS A 198 11.22 25.53 25.88
CA LYS A 198 12.24 25.56 24.82
C LYS A 198 12.27 24.23 24.04
N GLU A 199 12.10 23.11 24.69
CA GLU A 199 12.02 21.80 24.06
C GLU A 199 10.77 21.70 23.16
N ALA A 200 9.60 22.08 23.68
CA ALA A 200 8.35 22.12 22.92
C ALA A 200 8.45 23.07 21.70
N TYR A 201 8.96 24.28 21.89
CA TYR A 201 9.21 25.23 20.80
C TYR A 201 10.12 24.62 19.72
N ASN A 202 11.22 23.99 20.11
CA ASN A 202 12.16 23.40 19.16
C ASN A 202 11.51 22.25 18.38
N LYS A 203 10.67 21.44 19.03
CA LYS A 203 9.92 20.36 18.38
C LYS A 203 9.01 20.94 17.30
N THR A 204 8.10 21.84 17.67
CA THR A 204 7.14 22.45 16.74
C THR A 204 7.82 23.21 15.60
N LYS A 205 8.88 23.99 15.93
CA LYS A 205 9.69 24.68 14.91
C LYS A 205 10.32 23.69 13.91
N ASN A 206 10.80 22.53 14.39
CA ASN A 206 11.38 21.51 13.51
C ASN A 206 10.33 20.89 12.59
N GLU A 207 9.11 20.70 13.08
CA GLU A 207 7.97 20.23 12.27
C GLU A 207 7.66 21.22 11.13
N PHE A 208 7.57 22.53 11.41
CA PHE A 208 7.42 23.54 10.36
C PHE A 208 8.58 23.52 9.35
N VAL A 209 9.82 23.42 9.83
CA VAL A 209 11.00 23.38 8.94
C VAL A 209 11.01 22.10 8.09
N ALA A 210 10.56 20.98 8.62
CA ALA A 210 10.44 19.74 7.86
C ALA A 210 9.41 19.89 6.73
N GLN A 211 8.23 20.46 7.01
CA GLN A 211 7.21 20.73 6.01
C GLN A 211 7.70 21.73 4.93
N LEU A 212 8.43 22.80 5.31
CA LEU A 212 9.04 23.72 4.34
C LEU A 212 10.07 23.02 3.43
N ARG A 213 10.84 22.07 3.97
CA ARG A 213 11.79 21.27 3.17
C ARG A 213 11.07 20.31 2.22
N GLU A 214 9.98 19.74 2.67
CA GLU A 214 9.14 18.90 1.83
C GLU A 214 8.63 19.67 0.62
N VAL A 215 8.09 20.89 0.84
CA VAL A 215 7.66 21.78 -0.25
C VAL A 215 8.83 22.14 -1.18
N ASP A 216 10.02 22.45 -0.65
CA ASP A 216 11.21 22.74 -1.47
C ASP A 216 11.63 21.53 -2.32
N THR A 217 11.53 20.33 -1.77
CA THR A 217 11.77 19.08 -2.50
C THR A 217 10.74 18.88 -3.62
N GLN A 218 9.46 19.07 -3.33
CA GLN A 218 8.39 18.97 -4.32
C GLN A 218 8.54 20.00 -5.45
N LEU A 219 8.90 21.24 -5.13
CA LEU A 219 9.20 22.28 -6.13
C LEU A 219 10.37 21.87 -7.04
N THR A 220 11.43 21.33 -6.45
CA THR A 220 12.58 20.82 -7.21
C THR A 220 12.15 19.70 -8.18
N VAL A 221 11.32 18.77 -7.73
CA VAL A 221 10.76 17.71 -8.58
C VAL A 221 9.93 18.31 -9.72
N LEU A 222 9.03 19.26 -9.43
CA LEU A 222 8.22 19.91 -10.45
C LEU A 222 9.06 20.70 -11.47
N GLU A 223 10.15 21.32 -11.06
CA GLU A 223 11.10 21.97 -11.99
C GLU A 223 11.78 20.96 -12.90
N VAL A 224 12.23 19.82 -12.35
CA VAL A 224 12.82 18.73 -13.14
C VAL A 224 11.83 18.18 -14.13
N LEU A 225 10.58 17.92 -13.69
CA LEU A 225 9.51 17.46 -14.55
C LEU A 225 9.21 18.46 -15.68
N THR A 226 9.09 19.75 -15.36
CA THR A 226 8.86 20.80 -16.36
C THR A 226 9.97 20.84 -17.41
N LYS A 227 11.24 20.72 -16.96
CA LYS A 227 12.40 20.78 -17.85
C LYS A 227 12.56 19.54 -18.74
N HIS A 228 12.17 18.37 -18.25
CA HIS A 228 12.42 17.08 -18.91
C HIS A 228 11.15 16.41 -19.40
N ASN A 229 10.02 17.11 -19.42
CA ASN A 229 8.74 16.57 -19.85
C ASN A 229 8.81 15.93 -21.26
N ASP A 230 9.46 16.60 -22.18
CA ASP A 230 9.64 16.11 -23.57
C ASP A 230 10.59 14.89 -23.65
N ASP A 231 11.48 14.72 -22.69
CA ASP A 231 12.39 13.56 -22.62
C ASP A 231 11.72 12.32 -22.03
N ILE A 232 10.66 12.48 -21.24
CA ILE A 232 9.97 11.39 -20.53
C ILE A 232 9.03 10.64 -21.46
N LEU A 233 8.30 11.34 -22.33
CA LEU A 233 7.30 10.73 -23.18
C LEU A 233 7.83 9.59 -24.04
N PRO A 234 8.97 9.72 -24.76
CA PRO A 234 9.53 8.61 -25.53
C PRO A 234 9.89 7.38 -24.68
N LEU A 235 10.27 7.58 -23.41
CA LEU A 235 10.57 6.48 -22.50
C LEU A 235 9.29 5.76 -22.06
N LEU A 236 8.21 6.50 -21.79
CA LEU A 236 6.91 5.94 -21.47
C LEU A 236 6.28 5.21 -22.65
N GLU A 237 6.48 5.69 -23.88
CA GLU A 237 6.05 5.00 -25.09
C GLU A 237 6.76 3.65 -25.25
N VAL A 238 8.06 3.58 -24.95
CA VAL A 238 8.82 2.32 -24.95
C VAL A 238 8.35 1.40 -23.83
N LEU A 239 8.05 1.92 -22.63
CA LEU A 239 7.46 1.14 -21.55
C LEU A 239 6.09 0.57 -21.94
N GLN A 240 5.24 1.40 -22.54
CA GLN A 240 3.93 0.97 -23.03
C GLN A 240 4.04 -0.17 -24.06
N ALA A 241 4.92 -0.01 -25.04
CA ALA A 241 5.17 -1.05 -26.05
C ALA A 241 5.66 -2.35 -25.39
N PHE A 242 6.60 -2.25 -24.47
CA PHE A 242 7.14 -3.39 -23.76
C PHE A 242 6.08 -4.14 -22.94
N VAL A 243 5.22 -3.41 -22.22
CA VAL A 243 4.15 -4.05 -21.41
C VAL A 243 3.08 -4.67 -22.29
N LEU A 244 2.76 -4.06 -23.44
CA LEU A 244 1.83 -4.63 -24.43
C LEU A 244 2.38 -5.94 -25.00
N ASP A 245 3.64 -5.95 -25.43
CA ASP A 245 4.28 -7.13 -25.97
C ASP A 245 4.44 -8.23 -24.91
N PHE A 246 4.75 -7.84 -23.66
CA PHE A 246 4.78 -8.76 -22.53
C PHE A 246 3.41 -9.40 -22.28
N SER A 247 2.34 -8.59 -22.27
CA SER A 247 0.97 -9.07 -22.08
C SER A 247 0.57 -10.08 -23.15
N ASP A 248 0.89 -9.78 -24.42
CA ASP A 248 0.58 -10.66 -25.55
C ASP A 248 1.39 -11.97 -25.48
N GLN A 249 2.71 -11.89 -25.30
CA GLN A 249 3.57 -13.09 -25.24
C GLN A 249 3.24 -13.96 -24.03
N TYR A 250 2.92 -13.35 -22.87
CA TYR A 250 2.52 -14.11 -21.70
C TYR A 250 1.17 -14.82 -21.91
N LEU A 251 0.21 -14.17 -22.58
CA LEU A 251 -1.04 -14.83 -22.97
C LEU A 251 -0.77 -15.98 -23.97
N GLN A 252 0.12 -15.79 -24.93
CA GLN A 252 0.50 -16.85 -25.87
C GLN A 252 1.14 -18.05 -25.16
N ALA A 253 2.02 -17.82 -24.19
CA ALA A 253 2.60 -18.88 -23.38
C ALA A 253 1.53 -19.66 -22.61
N LYS A 254 0.56 -18.94 -21.98
CA LYS A 254 -0.58 -19.55 -21.31
C LYS A 254 -1.46 -20.37 -22.27
N VAL A 255 -1.67 -19.90 -23.49
CA VAL A 255 -2.42 -20.64 -24.52
C VAL A 255 -1.68 -21.91 -24.94
N GLN A 256 -0.35 -21.89 -25.11
CA GLN A 256 0.46 -23.06 -25.44
C GLN A 256 0.36 -24.15 -24.35
N GLU A 257 0.42 -23.75 -23.08
CA GLU A 257 0.29 -24.65 -21.94
C GLU A 257 -1.18 -25.01 -21.63
N ASN A 258 -2.12 -24.39 -22.31
CA ASN A 258 -3.56 -24.49 -22.06
C ASN A 258 -3.90 -24.29 -20.58
N ALA A 259 -3.24 -23.31 -19.95
CA ALA A 259 -3.31 -22.98 -18.54
C ALA A 259 -3.48 -21.48 -18.36
N PHE A 260 -4.52 -21.05 -17.67
CA PHE A 260 -4.92 -19.65 -17.58
C PHE A 260 -5.08 -19.18 -16.13
N GLU A 261 -4.87 -17.90 -15.89
CA GLU A 261 -5.19 -17.25 -14.62
C GLU A 261 -6.69 -16.91 -14.56
N PHE A 262 -7.23 -16.65 -13.37
CA PHE A 262 -8.64 -16.23 -13.22
C PHE A 262 -8.98 -14.95 -14.00
N SER A 263 -8.05 -14.02 -14.10
CA SER A 263 -8.20 -12.81 -14.90
C SER A 263 -8.41 -13.09 -16.39
N ASP A 264 -7.65 -14.05 -16.95
CA ASP A 264 -7.81 -14.44 -18.35
C ASP A 264 -9.21 -15.00 -18.61
N ILE A 265 -9.70 -15.85 -17.70
CA ILE A 265 -11.02 -16.46 -17.81
C ILE A 265 -12.12 -15.38 -17.75
N ALA A 266 -11.94 -14.37 -16.89
CA ALA A 266 -12.87 -13.24 -16.82
C ALA A 266 -12.88 -12.43 -18.13
N HIS A 267 -11.71 -12.14 -18.71
CA HIS A 267 -11.61 -11.42 -19.98
C HIS A 267 -12.14 -12.23 -21.16
N PHE A 268 -11.87 -13.54 -21.21
CA PHE A 268 -12.48 -14.41 -22.23
C PHE A 268 -14.01 -14.41 -22.13
N ALA A 269 -14.54 -14.47 -20.90
CA ALA A 269 -15.98 -14.42 -20.70
C ALA A 269 -16.59 -13.09 -21.18
N ILE A 270 -15.95 -11.96 -20.88
CA ILE A 270 -16.36 -10.63 -21.37
C ILE A 270 -16.34 -10.60 -22.91
N ARG A 271 -15.24 -11.02 -23.54
CA ARG A 271 -15.10 -11.03 -24.99
C ARG A 271 -16.14 -11.94 -25.66
N ILE A 272 -16.42 -13.13 -25.10
CA ILE A 272 -17.48 -14.01 -25.62
C ILE A 272 -18.81 -13.28 -25.65
N LEU A 273 -19.17 -12.58 -24.57
CA LEU A 273 -20.45 -11.87 -24.48
C LEU A 273 -20.50 -10.61 -25.38
N GLU A 274 -19.39 -9.91 -25.57
CA GLU A 274 -19.31 -8.71 -26.42
C GLU A 274 -19.30 -9.05 -27.90
N GLU A 275 -18.52 -10.06 -28.31
CA GLU A 275 -18.36 -10.44 -29.70
C GLU A 275 -19.53 -11.32 -30.20
N ASN A 276 -20.33 -11.90 -29.29
CA ASN A 276 -21.46 -12.78 -29.64
C ASN A 276 -22.77 -12.33 -28.98
N PRO A 277 -23.48 -11.37 -29.58
CA PRO A 277 -24.73 -10.80 -29.02
C PRO A 277 -25.82 -11.82 -28.71
N GLU A 278 -25.87 -12.91 -29.45
CA GLU A 278 -26.84 -14.01 -29.23
C GLU A 278 -26.58 -14.74 -27.90
N VAL A 279 -25.30 -14.97 -27.59
CA VAL A 279 -24.89 -15.57 -26.31
C VAL A 279 -25.23 -14.62 -25.17
N ALA A 280 -24.89 -13.34 -25.30
CA ALA A 280 -25.23 -12.33 -24.30
C ALA A 280 -26.76 -12.21 -24.09
N ALA A 281 -27.55 -12.21 -25.16
CA ALA A 281 -29.01 -12.18 -25.08
C ALA A 281 -29.56 -13.38 -24.32
N SER A 282 -29.04 -14.58 -24.60
CA SER A 282 -29.49 -15.81 -23.90
C SER A 282 -29.30 -15.77 -22.39
N TYR A 283 -28.22 -15.10 -21.92
CA TYR A 283 -27.98 -14.92 -20.49
C TYR A 283 -28.84 -13.80 -19.91
N ARG A 284 -29.01 -12.67 -20.61
CA ARG A 284 -29.88 -11.58 -20.17
C ARG A 284 -31.35 -12.00 -20.03
N ASP A 285 -31.82 -12.83 -20.94
CA ASP A 285 -33.20 -13.35 -20.91
C ASP A 285 -33.39 -14.43 -19.85
N ARG A 286 -32.30 -15.09 -19.46
CA ARG A 286 -32.32 -16.17 -18.48
C ARG A 286 -32.48 -15.68 -17.04
N TYR A 287 -31.88 -14.54 -16.70
CA TYR A 287 -31.87 -14.04 -15.34
C TYR A 287 -32.96 -13.00 -15.14
N HIS A 288 -33.89 -13.31 -14.23
CA HIS A 288 -34.93 -12.37 -13.82
C HIS A 288 -34.31 -11.20 -13.04
N GLU A 289 -33.37 -11.50 -12.14
CA GLU A 289 -32.60 -10.53 -11.36
C GLU A 289 -31.12 -10.92 -11.29
N VAL A 290 -30.27 -9.91 -11.27
CA VAL A 290 -28.82 -9.99 -11.07
C VAL A 290 -28.52 -9.28 -9.76
N MET A 291 -28.26 -10.06 -8.70
CA MET A 291 -28.03 -9.56 -7.35
C MET A 291 -26.54 -9.58 -7.02
N VAL A 292 -26.04 -8.50 -6.46
CA VAL A 292 -24.64 -8.35 -6.06
C VAL A 292 -24.57 -7.81 -4.65
N ASP A 293 -23.89 -8.53 -3.79
CA ASP A 293 -23.55 -8.12 -2.43
C ASP A 293 -22.13 -7.53 -2.39
N GLU A 294 -21.82 -6.75 -1.35
CA GLU A 294 -20.52 -6.08 -1.18
C GLU A 294 -20.09 -5.30 -2.45
N TYR A 295 -21.02 -4.53 -3.02
CA TYR A 295 -20.83 -3.93 -4.33
C TYR A 295 -19.65 -2.93 -4.38
N GLN A 296 -19.25 -2.35 -3.23
CA GLN A 296 -18.09 -1.48 -3.10
C GLN A 296 -16.76 -2.18 -3.40
N ASP A 297 -16.74 -3.53 -3.38
CA ASP A 297 -15.53 -4.33 -3.63
C ASP A 297 -15.42 -4.84 -5.06
N ASN A 298 -16.25 -4.33 -5.97
CA ASN A 298 -16.19 -4.70 -7.38
C ASN A 298 -15.03 -4.01 -8.11
N SER A 299 -14.40 -4.77 -9.01
CA SER A 299 -13.48 -4.25 -10.03
C SER A 299 -14.23 -3.84 -11.31
N HIS A 300 -13.57 -3.07 -12.19
CA HIS A 300 -14.11 -2.74 -13.50
C HIS A 300 -14.41 -3.96 -14.39
N THR A 301 -13.61 -5.02 -14.26
CA THR A 301 -13.85 -6.30 -14.93
C THR A 301 -15.16 -6.94 -14.47
N GLN A 302 -15.41 -6.94 -13.16
CA GLN A 302 -16.64 -7.48 -12.58
C GLN A 302 -17.85 -6.62 -12.96
N GLU A 303 -17.73 -5.30 -12.89
CA GLU A 303 -18.81 -4.39 -13.32
C GLU A 303 -19.17 -4.61 -14.79
N ARG A 304 -18.16 -4.74 -15.67
CA ARG A 304 -18.41 -4.99 -17.10
C ARG A 304 -19.15 -6.31 -17.33
N MET A 305 -18.77 -7.36 -16.61
CA MET A 305 -19.47 -8.64 -16.66
C MET A 305 -20.93 -8.50 -16.24
N LEU A 306 -21.21 -7.77 -15.14
CA LEU A 306 -22.58 -7.53 -14.66
C LEU A 306 -23.40 -6.72 -15.68
N GLU A 307 -22.80 -5.76 -16.36
CA GLU A 307 -23.45 -5.00 -17.43
C GLU A 307 -23.88 -5.90 -18.58
N LEU A 308 -23.01 -6.81 -19.01
CA LEU A 308 -23.28 -7.72 -20.11
C LEU A 308 -24.36 -8.75 -19.79
N LEU A 309 -24.48 -9.14 -18.52
CA LEU A 309 -25.49 -10.10 -18.04
C LEU A 309 -26.84 -9.46 -17.70
N SER A 310 -26.89 -8.15 -17.55
CA SER A 310 -28.09 -7.39 -17.16
C SER A 310 -28.84 -6.87 -18.38
N ASN A 311 -30.16 -6.78 -18.27
CA ASN A 311 -31.02 -6.13 -19.27
C ASN A 311 -31.19 -4.61 -19.05
N GLY A 312 -30.44 -4.02 -18.08
CA GLY A 312 -30.50 -2.61 -17.72
C GLY A 312 -31.48 -2.25 -16.61
N HIS A 313 -32.40 -3.17 -16.24
CA HIS A 313 -33.46 -2.90 -15.25
C HIS A 313 -33.53 -3.96 -14.13
N ASN A 314 -32.75 -5.04 -14.21
CA ASN A 314 -32.83 -6.19 -13.32
C ASN A 314 -31.62 -6.33 -12.40
N ARG A 315 -30.88 -5.24 -12.11
CA ARG A 315 -29.77 -5.28 -11.16
C ARG A 315 -30.22 -4.83 -9.79
N PHE A 316 -29.86 -5.63 -8.78
CA PHE A 316 -29.98 -5.29 -7.38
C PHE A 316 -28.56 -5.31 -6.76
N MET A 317 -28.13 -4.15 -6.29
CA MET A 317 -26.79 -3.93 -5.75
C MET A 317 -26.91 -3.51 -4.31
N VAL A 318 -26.20 -4.18 -3.43
CA VAL A 318 -26.12 -3.81 -2.01
C VAL A 318 -24.65 -3.72 -1.60
N GLY A 319 -24.33 -2.76 -0.75
CA GLY A 319 -22.99 -2.52 -0.26
C GLY A 319 -22.90 -1.29 0.62
N ASP A 320 -21.71 -1.03 1.10
CA ASP A 320 -21.40 0.12 1.92
C ASP A 320 -20.03 0.70 1.54
N ILE A 321 -20.01 1.88 0.92
CA ILE A 321 -18.79 2.54 0.45
C ILE A 321 -17.75 2.69 1.57
N LYS A 322 -18.20 2.93 2.81
CA LYS A 322 -17.34 3.06 4.00
C LYS A 322 -16.56 1.79 4.34
N GLN A 323 -17.02 0.63 3.86
CA GLN A 323 -16.42 -0.68 4.09
C GLN A 323 -15.51 -1.13 2.94
N SER A 324 -15.20 -0.26 1.99
CA SER A 324 -14.29 -0.59 0.89
C SER A 324 -12.85 -0.69 1.41
N ILE A 325 -12.35 -1.93 1.54
CA ILE A 325 -11.00 -2.24 2.02
C ILE A 325 -10.19 -3.09 1.03
N TYR A 326 -10.72 -3.35 -0.18
CA TYR A 326 -10.09 -4.21 -1.18
C TYR A 326 -9.47 -3.47 -2.36
N ARG A 327 -9.12 -2.18 -2.20
CA ARG A 327 -8.43 -1.40 -3.24
C ARG A 327 -7.11 -2.05 -3.69
N PHE A 328 -6.39 -2.69 -2.78
CA PHE A 328 -5.18 -3.48 -3.09
C PHE A 328 -5.46 -4.73 -3.95
N ARG A 329 -6.72 -5.16 -4.06
CA ARG A 329 -7.20 -6.19 -5.01
C ARG A 329 -7.84 -5.58 -6.25
N GLN A 330 -7.58 -4.30 -6.52
CA GLN A 330 -8.11 -3.55 -7.66
C GLN A 330 -9.65 -3.37 -7.62
N ALA A 331 -10.26 -3.44 -6.45
CA ALA A 331 -11.62 -2.96 -6.26
C ALA A 331 -11.66 -1.44 -6.41
N ASP A 332 -12.71 -0.92 -7.07
CA ASP A 332 -12.89 0.51 -7.23
C ASP A 332 -14.23 0.96 -6.62
N PRO A 333 -14.21 1.54 -5.41
CA PRO A 333 -15.43 2.02 -4.76
C PRO A 333 -16.14 3.13 -5.53
N GLN A 334 -15.45 3.80 -6.46
CA GLN A 334 -16.04 4.83 -7.30
C GLN A 334 -17.11 4.26 -8.26
N ILE A 335 -17.05 2.98 -8.60
CA ILE A 335 -18.11 2.30 -9.34
C ILE A 335 -19.43 2.38 -8.57
N PHE A 336 -19.40 2.09 -7.25
CA PHE A 336 -20.58 2.15 -6.40
C PHE A 336 -20.99 3.59 -6.12
N ASN A 337 -20.04 4.46 -5.80
CA ASN A 337 -20.30 5.88 -5.57
C ASN A 337 -20.94 6.55 -6.80
N GLY A 338 -20.46 6.24 -8.00
CA GLY A 338 -21.07 6.73 -9.25
C GLY A 338 -22.52 6.29 -9.42
N LYS A 339 -22.87 5.05 -9.07
CA LYS A 339 -24.27 4.58 -9.07
C LYS A 339 -25.11 5.29 -7.99
N PHE A 340 -24.53 5.48 -6.81
CA PHE A 340 -25.19 6.19 -5.70
C PHE A 340 -25.55 7.62 -6.11
N GLN A 341 -24.61 8.37 -6.65
CA GLN A 341 -24.84 9.75 -7.12
C GLN A 341 -25.84 9.79 -8.29
N LEU A 342 -25.67 8.89 -9.26
CA LEU A 342 -26.59 8.81 -10.40
C LEU A 342 -28.04 8.60 -9.97
N PHE A 343 -28.30 7.67 -9.00
CA PHE A 343 -29.66 7.36 -8.56
C PHE A 343 -30.21 8.41 -7.59
N LEU A 344 -29.32 9.17 -6.93
CA LEU A 344 -29.71 10.32 -6.12
C LEU A 344 -30.18 11.50 -6.99
N GLU A 345 -29.46 11.78 -8.07
CA GLU A 345 -29.75 12.88 -8.99
C GLU A 345 -30.84 12.54 -10.00
N ASN A 346 -30.93 11.28 -10.44
CA ASN A 346 -31.90 10.83 -11.44
C ASN A 346 -32.64 9.58 -10.98
N PRO A 347 -33.78 9.73 -10.29
CA PRO A 347 -34.59 8.61 -9.80
C PRO A 347 -35.16 7.70 -10.92
N ASP A 348 -35.17 8.15 -12.18
CA ASP A 348 -35.61 7.32 -13.32
C ASP A 348 -34.49 6.34 -13.76
N ALA A 349 -33.24 6.61 -13.44
CA ALA A 349 -32.12 5.73 -13.71
C ALA A 349 -32.07 4.51 -12.77
N GLY A 350 -32.62 4.64 -11.57
CA GLY A 350 -32.66 3.56 -10.57
C GLY A 350 -33.22 4.02 -9.25
N LYS A 351 -33.53 3.06 -8.39
CA LYS A 351 -34.09 3.32 -7.04
C LYS A 351 -32.98 3.20 -5.99
N LEU A 352 -32.70 4.30 -5.32
CA LEU A 352 -31.80 4.32 -4.16
C LEU A 352 -32.60 3.99 -2.87
N ILE A 353 -32.08 3.06 -2.08
CA ILE A 353 -32.62 2.69 -0.76
C ILE A 353 -31.47 2.82 0.24
N LEU A 354 -31.62 3.71 1.22
CA LEU A 354 -30.64 3.92 2.27
C LEU A 354 -30.99 3.06 3.49
N LEU A 355 -30.07 2.17 3.86
CA LEU A 355 -30.16 1.33 5.06
C LEU A 355 -29.29 1.99 6.14
N LYS A 356 -29.90 2.80 7.01
CA LYS A 356 -29.17 3.56 8.04
C LYS A 356 -29.11 2.85 9.38
N GLU A 357 -30.12 2.02 9.66
CA GLU A 357 -30.27 1.37 10.95
C GLU A 357 -29.33 0.15 11.03
N ASN A 358 -28.46 0.17 12.03
CA ASN A 358 -27.62 -0.95 12.41
C ASN A 358 -28.28 -1.74 13.55
N PHE A 359 -28.48 -3.04 13.36
CA PHE A 359 -29.07 -3.95 14.34
C PHE A 359 -28.05 -4.90 14.97
N ARG A 360 -26.76 -4.74 14.65
CA ARG A 360 -25.67 -5.61 15.12
C ARG A 360 -24.98 -5.07 16.36
N SER A 361 -24.62 -3.79 16.35
CA SER A 361 -23.75 -3.18 17.35
C SER A 361 -24.54 -2.34 18.34
N GLN A 362 -24.05 -2.22 19.58
CA GLN A 362 -24.60 -1.31 20.58
C GLN A 362 -24.34 0.15 20.20
N SER A 363 -25.13 1.07 20.75
CA SER A 363 -25.04 2.51 20.42
C SER A 363 -23.66 3.09 20.70
N GLU A 364 -23.00 2.68 21.78
CA GLU A 364 -21.68 3.16 22.18
C GLU A 364 -20.62 2.91 21.09
N VAL A 365 -20.67 1.72 20.45
CA VAL A 365 -19.77 1.38 19.33
C VAL A 365 -20.08 2.21 18.10
N LEU A 366 -21.38 2.43 17.80
CA LEU A 366 -21.79 3.23 16.66
C LEU A 366 -21.42 4.70 16.83
N ASP A 367 -21.61 5.24 18.04
CA ASP A 367 -21.30 6.63 18.38
C ASP A 367 -19.79 6.89 18.32
N ALA A 368 -18.97 5.98 18.85
CA ALA A 368 -17.52 6.07 18.74
C ALA A 368 -17.06 6.01 17.27
N THR A 369 -17.62 5.10 16.48
CA THR A 369 -17.33 4.99 15.04
C THR A 369 -17.71 6.28 14.31
N ASN A 370 -18.93 6.79 14.53
CA ASN A 370 -19.38 8.07 13.97
C ASN A 370 -18.48 9.23 14.39
N GLY A 371 -18.06 9.26 15.66
CA GLY A 371 -17.16 10.29 16.19
C GLY A 371 -15.84 10.33 15.48
N VAL A 372 -15.20 9.18 15.26
CA VAL A 372 -13.91 9.09 14.54
C VAL A 372 -14.07 9.47 13.06
N PHE A 373 -15.00 8.83 12.36
CA PHE A 373 -15.09 8.99 10.90
C PHE A 373 -15.66 10.34 10.46
N SER A 374 -16.46 11.01 11.30
CA SER A 374 -16.91 12.39 11.02
C SER A 374 -15.76 13.41 10.97
N HIS A 375 -14.58 13.07 11.52
CA HIS A 375 -13.38 13.92 11.50
C HIS A 375 -12.31 13.44 10.51
N LEU A 376 -12.29 12.15 10.17
CA LEU A 376 -11.23 11.57 9.34
C LEU A 376 -11.64 11.35 7.88
N MET A 377 -12.95 11.19 7.60
CA MET A 377 -13.41 10.76 6.28
C MET A 377 -14.07 11.93 5.55
N ASP A 378 -13.42 12.38 4.49
CA ASP A 378 -13.89 13.36 3.54
C ASP A 378 -13.74 12.85 2.09
N GLN A 379 -13.98 13.71 1.10
CA GLN A 379 -13.86 13.34 -0.31
C GLN A 379 -12.42 13.05 -0.74
N GLU A 380 -11.41 13.60 -0.08
CA GLU A 380 -10.00 13.41 -0.42
C GLU A 380 -9.43 12.13 0.21
N ILE A 381 -9.79 11.86 1.47
CA ILE A 381 -9.23 10.74 2.25
C ILE A 381 -10.12 9.51 2.20
N GLY A 382 -11.45 9.69 2.18
CA GLY A 382 -12.41 8.60 2.26
C GLY A 382 -13.30 8.41 1.05
N ASP A 383 -13.07 9.15 -0.04
CA ASP A 383 -13.90 9.19 -1.26
C ASP A 383 -15.35 9.65 -1.05
N ILE A 384 -15.78 9.89 0.19
CA ILE A 384 -17.11 10.36 0.54
C ILE A 384 -17.06 11.37 1.70
N LEU A 385 -17.97 12.31 1.71
CA LEU A 385 -18.18 13.15 2.88
C LEU A 385 -19.01 12.40 3.93
N TYR A 386 -18.42 12.09 5.09
CA TYR A 386 -19.07 11.37 6.17
C TYR A 386 -20.03 12.28 6.94
N ASP A 387 -21.22 12.43 6.44
CA ASP A 387 -22.28 13.27 7.00
C ASP A 387 -23.42 12.44 7.62
N LYS A 388 -24.51 13.10 7.99
CA LYS A 388 -25.73 12.46 8.53
C LYS A 388 -26.35 11.40 7.62
N THR A 389 -26.01 11.36 6.33
CA THR A 389 -26.48 10.35 5.38
C THR A 389 -25.74 9.03 5.57
N HIS A 390 -24.48 9.11 6.00
CA HIS A 390 -23.56 7.98 6.14
C HIS A 390 -23.40 7.50 7.59
N MET A 391 -23.81 8.31 8.57
CA MET A 391 -23.74 7.96 9.99
C MET A 391 -24.58 6.72 10.31
N LEU A 392 -24.00 5.86 11.14
CA LEU A 392 -24.64 4.66 11.67
C LEU A 392 -25.65 5.02 12.77
N VAL A 393 -26.81 4.39 12.76
CA VAL A 393 -27.88 4.64 13.75
C VAL A 393 -28.34 3.31 14.35
N ALA A 394 -28.45 3.24 15.67
CA ALA A 394 -28.99 2.07 16.37
C ALA A 394 -30.43 1.79 15.94
N GLY A 395 -30.68 0.57 15.45
CA GLY A 395 -31.96 0.16 14.84
C GLY A 395 -33.04 -0.23 15.85
N SER A 396 -32.67 -0.60 17.07
CA SER A 396 -33.62 -1.02 18.10
C SER A 396 -33.46 -0.25 19.40
N ASP A 397 -34.54 -0.14 20.19
CA ASP A 397 -34.51 0.56 21.48
C ASP A 397 -33.58 -0.16 22.48
N LYS A 398 -33.47 -1.48 22.40
CA LYS A 398 -32.55 -2.27 23.22
C LYS A 398 -31.09 -1.88 23.03
N GLN A 399 -30.68 -1.54 21.81
CA GLN A 399 -29.32 -1.08 21.52
C GLN A 399 -29.03 0.33 22.00
N LYS A 400 -30.09 1.11 22.31
CA LYS A 400 -29.99 2.50 22.80
C LYS A 400 -29.96 2.57 24.32
N GLU A 401 -30.21 1.46 25.03
CA GLU A 401 -30.03 1.41 26.47
C GLU A 401 -28.53 1.62 26.79
N PRO A 402 -28.16 2.49 27.72
CA PRO A 402 -26.77 2.77 28.03
C PRO A 402 -26.07 1.53 28.60
N HIS A 403 -24.95 1.16 27.96
CA HIS A 403 -24.11 0.05 28.37
C HIS A 403 -22.65 0.54 28.53
N PRO A 404 -22.30 1.13 29.70
CA PRO A 404 -20.94 1.66 29.93
C PRO A 404 -19.83 0.64 29.72
N GLU A 405 -20.12 -0.65 29.86
CA GLU A 405 -19.19 -1.75 29.59
C GLU A 405 -18.85 -1.92 28.10
N ASN A 406 -19.64 -1.32 27.20
CA ASN A 406 -19.45 -1.35 25.76
C ASN A 406 -18.83 -0.05 25.21
N GLU A 407 -18.45 0.88 26.06
CA GLU A 407 -17.79 2.11 25.63
C GLU A 407 -16.45 1.80 24.96
N THR A 408 -16.16 2.54 23.88
CA THR A 408 -14.88 2.41 23.17
C THR A 408 -13.78 3.07 23.96
N GLU A 409 -12.75 2.31 24.29
CA GLU A 409 -11.54 2.78 24.98
C GLU A 409 -10.41 3.04 23.99
N VAL A 410 -9.68 4.14 24.14
CA VAL A 410 -8.47 4.44 23.40
C VAL A 410 -7.29 4.34 24.35
N LEU A 411 -6.43 3.35 24.13
CA LEU A 411 -5.25 3.12 24.96
C LEU A 411 -4.03 3.74 24.26
N ILE A 412 -3.36 4.63 24.98
CA ILE A 412 -2.16 5.32 24.48
C ILE A 412 -0.96 4.92 25.33
N TYR A 413 0.11 4.49 24.69
CA TYR A 413 1.36 4.21 25.37
C TYR A 413 2.50 5.06 24.80
N ASN A 414 3.54 5.30 25.60
CA ASN A 414 4.72 6.03 25.16
C ASN A 414 5.79 5.03 24.68
N SER A 415 6.22 5.17 23.44
CA SER A 415 7.19 4.28 22.78
C SER A 415 8.64 4.78 22.88
N ASP A 416 8.98 5.63 23.84
CA ASP A 416 10.29 6.30 23.95
C ASP A 416 11.52 5.34 24.01
N GLU A 417 11.31 4.03 24.09
CA GLU A 417 12.38 3.03 24.13
C GLU A 417 12.49 2.14 22.88
N ALA A 418 11.63 2.31 21.90
CA ALA A 418 11.75 1.55 20.67
C ALA A 418 12.75 2.21 19.72
N SER A 419 13.98 1.71 19.69
CA SER A 419 14.94 2.00 18.62
C SER A 419 14.41 1.44 17.30
N VAL A 420 13.56 2.19 16.63
CA VAL A 420 13.21 1.93 15.23
C VAL A 420 14.38 2.47 14.40
N THR A 421 15.14 1.59 13.80
CA THR A 421 16.02 1.97 12.69
C THR A 421 15.11 2.35 11.51
N PRO A 422 15.17 3.58 10.99
CA PRO A 422 14.35 4.01 9.88
C PRO A 422 15.00 3.57 8.57
N ASP A 423 14.87 2.30 8.22
CA ASP A 423 15.25 1.82 6.90
C ASP A 423 14.13 0.94 6.36
N GLU A 424 13.45 1.51 5.42
CA GLU A 424 12.46 1.01 4.46
C GLU A 424 11.12 1.75 4.57
N GLU A 425 11.00 2.82 3.80
CA GLU A 425 9.73 3.46 3.46
C GLU A 425 8.83 2.41 2.80
N GLY A 426 7.75 2.02 3.47
CA GLY A 426 6.72 1.12 2.95
C GLY A 426 6.62 -0.26 3.60
N ALA A 427 7.47 -0.62 4.54
CA ALA A 427 7.26 -1.82 5.34
C ALA A 427 6.21 -1.54 6.43
N ASP A 428 5.17 -2.38 6.48
CA ASP A 428 4.24 -2.41 7.60
C ASP A 428 5.02 -2.48 8.92
N GLN A 429 4.88 -1.47 9.77
CA GLN A 429 5.64 -1.41 11.02
C GLN A 429 5.22 -2.59 11.91
N PRO A 430 6.16 -3.37 12.46
CA PRO A 430 5.84 -4.42 13.41
C PRO A 430 5.20 -3.81 14.67
N ILE A 431 4.23 -4.50 15.24
CA ILE A 431 3.62 -4.11 16.53
C ILE A 431 4.77 -4.04 17.56
N SER A 432 4.91 -2.90 18.22
CA SER A 432 5.98 -2.73 19.21
C SER A 432 5.75 -3.63 20.43
N SER A 433 6.82 -4.01 21.11
CA SER A 433 6.72 -4.82 22.35
C SER A 433 5.84 -4.14 23.42
N GLY A 434 5.79 -2.81 23.43
CA GLY A 434 4.91 -2.02 24.29
C GLY A 434 3.43 -2.18 23.95
N GLU A 435 3.08 -2.20 22.68
CA GLU A 435 1.72 -2.42 22.19
C GLU A 435 1.23 -3.83 22.52
N ILE A 436 2.05 -4.86 22.28
CA ILE A 436 1.72 -6.24 22.64
C ILE A 436 1.47 -6.37 24.16
N SER A 437 2.32 -5.76 24.99
CA SER A 437 2.17 -5.77 26.43
C SER A 437 0.88 -5.09 26.91
N LEU A 438 0.47 -4.01 26.23
CA LEU A 438 -0.78 -3.30 26.52
C LEU A 438 -1.99 -4.16 26.16
N VAL A 439 -1.98 -4.80 24.98
CA VAL A 439 -3.02 -5.73 24.53
C VAL A 439 -3.16 -6.91 25.51
N ILE A 440 -2.05 -7.52 25.92
CA ILE A 440 -2.05 -8.63 26.88
C ILE A 440 -2.68 -8.20 28.22
N LYS A 441 -2.30 -7.05 28.74
CA LYS A 441 -2.87 -6.52 29.99
C LYS A 441 -4.38 -6.33 29.89
N GLU A 442 -4.85 -5.80 28.78
CA GLU A 442 -6.29 -5.55 28.61
C GLU A 442 -7.06 -6.88 28.45
N ILE A 443 -6.54 -7.84 27.70
CA ILE A 443 -7.15 -9.18 27.58
C ILE A 443 -7.23 -9.88 28.95
N ILE A 444 -6.18 -9.83 29.77
CA ILE A 444 -6.16 -10.42 31.11
C ILE A 444 -7.22 -9.71 32.00
N LYS A 445 -7.26 -8.37 31.98
CA LYS A 445 -8.26 -7.58 32.72
C LYS A 445 -9.68 -7.97 32.35
N LEU A 446 -10.00 -8.10 31.07
CA LEU A 446 -11.32 -8.54 30.59
C LEU A 446 -11.62 -9.97 31.03
N HIS A 447 -10.64 -10.86 30.98
CA HIS A 447 -10.82 -12.24 31.42
C HIS A 447 -11.07 -12.35 32.93
N GLU A 448 -10.39 -11.57 33.76
CA GLU A 448 -10.64 -11.46 35.20
C GLU A 448 -12.03 -10.93 35.54
N GLN A 449 -12.61 -10.12 34.65
CA GLN A 449 -14.00 -9.63 34.74
C GLN A 449 -15.04 -10.67 34.28
N GLY A 450 -14.58 -11.84 33.78
CA GLY A 450 -15.45 -12.95 33.38
C GLY A 450 -15.69 -13.06 31.88
N VAL A 451 -15.03 -12.25 31.05
CA VAL A 451 -15.08 -12.38 29.58
C VAL A 451 -14.27 -13.60 29.18
N ARG A 452 -14.83 -14.46 28.34
CA ARG A 452 -14.11 -15.65 27.85
C ARG A 452 -13.17 -15.26 26.73
N PHE A 453 -12.01 -15.91 26.62
CA PHE A 453 -11.06 -15.66 25.53
C PHE A 453 -11.69 -15.80 24.13
N GLU A 454 -12.62 -16.76 23.96
CA GLU A 454 -13.34 -16.95 22.69
C GLU A 454 -14.30 -15.81 22.31
N ASP A 455 -14.62 -14.94 23.23
CA ASP A 455 -15.46 -13.75 23.01
C ASP A 455 -14.63 -12.49 22.69
N ILE A 456 -13.28 -12.62 22.68
CA ILE A 456 -12.35 -11.52 22.39
C ILE A 456 -11.79 -11.71 20.99
N THR A 457 -11.91 -10.69 20.15
CA THR A 457 -11.34 -10.67 18.80
C THR A 457 -10.28 -9.59 18.70
N LEU A 458 -9.09 -9.95 18.24
CA LEU A 458 -8.01 -9.02 17.93
C LEU A 458 -7.97 -8.74 16.43
N LEU A 459 -8.04 -7.46 16.05
CA LEU A 459 -7.90 -7.00 14.68
C LEU A 459 -6.54 -6.29 14.53
N ALA A 460 -5.75 -6.70 13.55
CA ALA A 460 -4.49 -6.09 13.23
C ALA A 460 -4.41 -5.75 11.73
N PRO A 461 -3.72 -4.67 11.33
CA PRO A 461 -3.65 -4.23 9.94
C PRO A 461 -2.90 -5.23 9.05
N THR A 462 -1.93 -5.98 9.61
CA THR A 462 -1.09 -6.91 8.85
C THR A 462 -0.84 -8.22 9.59
N ARG A 463 -0.43 -9.25 8.84
CA ARG A 463 -0.12 -10.59 9.38
C ARG A 463 1.31 -10.74 9.88
N ASN A 464 2.20 -9.81 9.58
CA ASN A 464 3.63 -9.90 9.91
C ASN A 464 3.91 -9.92 11.42
N THR A 465 2.95 -9.45 12.20
CA THR A 465 3.03 -9.35 13.67
C THR A 465 2.56 -10.59 14.40
N TYR A 466 2.06 -11.60 13.70
CA TYR A 466 1.49 -12.80 14.34
C TYR A 466 2.52 -13.61 15.11
N LEU A 467 3.77 -13.70 14.64
CA LEU A 467 4.78 -14.52 15.32
C LEU A 467 5.14 -13.96 16.71
N ASP A 468 5.34 -12.65 16.80
CA ASP A 468 5.66 -11.98 18.07
C ASP A 468 4.46 -12.01 19.02
N LEU A 469 3.24 -11.81 18.50
CA LEU A 469 2.00 -11.94 19.26
C LEU A 469 1.81 -13.36 19.78
N MET A 470 2.01 -14.38 18.95
CA MET A 470 1.85 -15.78 19.34
C MET A 470 2.80 -16.17 20.45
N ALA A 471 4.08 -15.83 20.32
CA ALA A 471 5.09 -16.11 21.35
C ALA A 471 4.73 -15.43 22.69
N SER A 472 4.35 -14.15 22.64
CA SER A 472 3.98 -13.39 23.83
C SER A 472 2.67 -13.87 24.47
N PHE A 473 1.69 -14.29 23.68
CA PHE A 473 0.42 -14.83 24.18
C PHE A 473 0.60 -16.21 24.81
N GLU A 474 1.43 -17.08 24.19
CA GLU A 474 1.77 -18.39 24.75
C GLU A 474 2.47 -18.24 26.11
N GLU A 475 3.42 -17.31 26.24
CA GLU A 475 4.10 -17.00 27.50
C GLU A 475 3.13 -16.60 28.63
N HIS A 476 2.04 -15.90 28.28
CA HIS A 476 1.03 -15.45 29.24
C HIS A 476 -0.18 -16.40 29.36
N GLY A 477 -0.16 -17.55 28.67
CA GLY A 477 -1.24 -18.53 28.70
C GLY A 477 -2.54 -18.07 28.04
N ILE A 478 -2.47 -17.12 27.10
CA ILE A 478 -3.60 -16.61 26.33
C ILE A 478 -3.75 -17.44 25.04
N PRO A 479 -4.87 -18.18 24.85
CA PRO A 479 -5.08 -18.92 23.63
C PRO A 479 -5.32 -17.98 22.44
N LEU A 480 -4.54 -18.11 21.38
CA LEU A 480 -4.70 -17.36 20.12
C LEU A 480 -5.00 -18.32 18.98
N VAL A 481 -6.08 -18.06 18.24
CA VAL A 481 -6.44 -18.81 17.02
C VAL A 481 -6.36 -17.82 15.83
N PRO A 482 -5.29 -17.86 15.05
CA PRO A 482 -5.18 -17.05 13.84
C PRO A 482 -6.07 -17.61 12.72
N ASP A 483 -6.67 -16.75 11.90
CA ASP A 483 -7.56 -17.12 10.79
C ASP A 483 -6.89 -18.05 9.76
N GLU A 484 -5.61 -17.86 9.49
CA GLU A 484 -4.80 -18.75 8.67
C GLU A 484 -3.39 -18.86 9.25
N TYR A 485 -3.11 -19.93 9.93
CA TYR A 485 -1.74 -20.26 10.32
C TYR A 485 -1.02 -20.92 9.12
N LYS A 486 -0.35 -20.12 8.34
CA LYS A 486 0.72 -20.60 7.48
C LYS A 486 2.03 -20.45 8.25
N SER A 487 2.39 -21.46 9.06
CA SER A 487 3.81 -21.65 9.34
C SER A 487 4.50 -21.68 7.96
N SER A 488 5.54 -20.88 7.77
CA SER A 488 6.30 -20.95 6.52
C SER A 488 6.81 -22.38 6.40
N TYR A 489 6.16 -23.17 5.54
CA TYR A 489 6.56 -24.55 5.28
C TYR A 489 8.05 -24.63 4.93
N LEU A 490 8.57 -23.57 4.30
CA LEU A 490 9.98 -23.44 3.93
C LEU A 490 10.91 -23.19 5.14
N GLU A 491 10.38 -22.77 6.29
CA GLU A 491 11.13 -22.54 7.54
C GLU A 491 11.07 -23.74 8.49
N SER A 492 10.31 -24.78 8.12
CA SER A 492 10.37 -26.02 8.89
C SER A 492 11.78 -26.63 8.80
N LEU A 493 12.24 -27.18 9.91
CA LEU A 493 13.60 -27.73 10.01
C LEU A 493 13.89 -28.76 8.90
N GLU A 494 12.91 -29.60 8.58
CA GLU A 494 13.01 -30.64 7.57
C GLU A 494 13.18 -30.06 6.17
N VAL A 495 12.43 -29.01 5.82
CA VAL A 495 12.53 -28.34 4.53
C VAL A 495 13.83 -27.54 4.43
N MET A 496 14.24 -26.85 5.49
CA MET A 496 15.54 -26.17 5.53
C MET A 496 16.71 -27.14 5.29
N ILE A 497 16.71 -28.30 5.95
CA ILE A 497 17.72 -29.35 5.74
C ILE A 497 17.71 -29.82 4.29
N MET A 498 16.55 -30.01 3.69
CA MET A 498 16.44 -30.42 2.28
C MET A 498 16.93 -29.34 1.32
N LEU A 499 16.60 -28.09 1.58
CA LEU A 499 17.09 -26.96 0.79
C LEU A 499 18.62 -26.81 0.90
N ASP A 500 19.19 -26.94 2.10
CA ASP A 500 20.65 -26.89 2.28
C ASP A 500 21.33 -28.10 1.67
N THR A 501 20.69 -29.27 1.67
CA THR A 501 21.15 -30.44 0.92
C THR A 501 21.23 -30.12 -0.58
N LEU A 502 20.19 -29.56 -1.17
CA LEU A 502 20.17 -29.20 -2.60
C LEU A 502 21.20 -28.11 -2.92
N ARG A 503 21.37 -27.11 -2.03
CA ARG A 503 22.39 -26.06 -2.16
C ARG A 503 23.80 -26.64 -2.11
N ALA A 504 24.08 -27.56 -1.20
CA ALA A 504 25.38 -28.22 -1.08
C ALA A 504 25.67 -29.14 -2.28
N ILE A 505 24.68 -29.82 -2.84
CA ILE A 505 24.81 -30.63 -4.07
C ILE A 505 25.08 -29.71 -5.26
N ASN A 506 24.34 -28.62 -5.39
CA ASN A 506 24.51 -27.67 -6.49
C ASN A 506 25.86 -26.96 -6.45
N ASN A 507 26.33 -26.60 -5.25
CA ASN A 507 27.61 -25.96 -5.02
C ASN A 507 28.24 -26.41 -3.71
N PRO A 508 29.10 -27.42 -3.70
CA PRO A 508 29.74 -27.94 -2.48
C PRO A 508 30.71 -26.95 -1.81
N LEU A 509 31.08 -25.87 -2.52
CA LEU A 509 31.89 -24.78 -1.96
C LEU A 509 31.06 -23.75 -1.18
N ASN A 510 29.75 -23.95 -1.05
CA ASN A 510 28.91 -23.18 -0.16
C ASN A 510 29.07 -23.72 1.27
N ASP A 511 30.02 -23.18 2.00
CA ASP A 511 30.37 -23.62 3.36
C ASP A 511 29.17 -23.60 4.32
N TYR A 512 28.26 -22.62 4.15
CA TYR A 512 27.07 -22.49 4.99
C TYR A 512 26.12 -23.68 4.82
N ALA A 513 25.77 -24.00 3.58
CA ALA A 513 24.88 -25.11 3.27
C ALA A 513 25.54 -26.46 3.59
N LEU A 514 26.84 -26.59 3.35
CA LEU A 514 27.59 -27.81 3.65
C LEU A 514 27.67 -28.08 5.14
N VAL A 515 27.98 -27.08 5.96
CA VAL A 515 28.06 -27.22 7.43
C VAL A 515 26.67 -27.49 8.00
N ALA A 516 25.61 -26.80 7.53
CA ALA A 516 24.24 -27.07 7.94
C ALA A 516 23.82 -28.51 7.65
N LEU A 517 24.15 -29.01 6.44
CA LEU A 517 23.91 -30.41 6.05
C LEU A 517 24.63 -31.40 6.96
N LEU A 518 25.92 -31.19 7.23
CA LEU A 518 26.71 -32.08 8.09
C LEU A 518 26.21 -32.12 9.55
N ARG A 519 25.71 -31.00 10.06
CA ARG A 519 25.07 -30.91 11.38
C ARG A 519 23.67 -31.51 11.43
N SER A 520 23.05 -31.73 10.30
CA SER A 520 21.69 -32.26 10.22
C SER A 520 21.60 -33.68 10.80
N PRO A 521 20.41 -34.14 11.20
CA PRO A 521 20.18 -35.53 11.63
C PRO A 521 20.62 -36.58 10.59
N MET A 522 20.80 -36.21 9.33
CA MET A 522 21.23 -37.11 8.26
C MET A 522 22.71 -37.53 8.42
N PHE A 523 23.58 -36.63 8.90
CA PHE A 523 25.01 -36.87 9.05
C PHE A 523 25.47 -36.82 10.54
N ASN A 524 24.76 -36.05 11.36
CA ASN A 524 24.91 -35.96 12.82
C ASN A 524 26.33 -35.58 13.30
N PHE A 525 27.05 -34.72 12.56
CA PHE A 525 28.32 -34.17 12.99
C PHE A 525 28.10 -33.16 14.12
N ASN A 526 28.88 -33.26 15.17
CA ASN A 526 28.90 -32.28 16.24
C ASN A 526 29.95 -31.18 16.00
N GLU A 527 30.02 -30.20 16.89
CA GLU A 527 30.91 -29.03 16.73
C GLU A 527 32.39 -29.44 16.79
N ASP A 528 32.75 -30.46 17.59
CA ASP A 528 34.12 -30.97 17.66
C ASP A 528 34.53 -31.68 16.36
N ASP A 529 33.63 -32.41 15.75
CA ASP A 529 33.87 -33.07 14.46
C ASP A 529 34.11 -32.03 13.34
N LEU A 530 33.30 -30.99 13.30
CA LEU A 530 33.46 -29.89 12.34
C LEU A 530 34.74 -29.10 12.60
N ALA A 531 35.09 -28.87 13.87
CA ALA A 531 36.34 -28.22 14.24
C ALA A 531 37.56 -29.06 13.81
N ARG A 532 37.53 -30.38 13.99
CA ARG A 532 38.59 -31.29 13.51
C ARG A 532 38.77 -31.22 11.99
N ILE A 533 37.67 -31.14 11.23
CA ILE A 533 37.72 -30.96 9.78
C ILE A 533 38.32 -29.58 9.44
N ALA A 534 37.88 -28.52 10.13
CA ALA A 534 38.32 -27.15 9.87
C ALA A 534 39.84 -26.95 10.02
N VAL A 535 40.52 -27.73 10.86
CA VAL A 535 41.99 -27.64 11.11
C VAL A 535 42.84 -28.54 10.20
N GLN A 536 42.24 -29.34 9.33
CA GLN A 536 42.98 -30.26 8.44
C GLN A 536 43.83 -29.55 7.39
N ALA A 537 43.51 -28.31 7.03
CA ALA A 537 44.27 -27.48 6.12
C ALA A 537 44.25 -26.00 6.55
N ASP A 538 45.40 -25.33 6.44
CA ASP A 538 45.56 -23.92 6.81
C ASP A 538 44.81 -22.95 5.87
N LYS A 539 44.53 -23.36 4.63
CA LYS A 539 43.86 -22.57 3.59
C LYS A 539 42.89 -23.43 2.80
N GLY A 540 41.85 -22.81 2.24
CA GLY A 540 40.84 -23.46 1.41
C GLY A 540 39.42 -23.31 2.02
N GLN A 541 38.43 -23.63 1.22
CA GLN A 541 37.05 -23.68 1.66
C GLN A 541 36.78 -24.94 2.49
N PHE A 542 35.70 -24.97 3.23
CA PHE A 542 35.40 -26.08 4.15
C PHE A 542 35.32 -27.43 3.41
N TYR A 543 34.84 -27.44 2.18
CA TYR A 543 34.81 -28.64 1.32
C TYR A 543 36.20 -29.23 1.04
N ASP A 544 37.21 -28.37 0.76
CA ASP A 544 38.59 -28.84 0.56
C ASP A 544 39.13 -29.47 1.84
N LYS A 545 38.81 -28.92 3.00
CA LYS A 545 39.22 -29.45 4.30
C LYS A 545 38.51 -30.76 4.63
N LEU A 546 37.24 -30.90 4.24
CA LEU A 546 36.48 -32.15 4.40
C LEU A 546 37.11 -33.27 3.56
N LEU A 547 37.49 -32.98 2.30
CA LEU A 547 38.18 -33.95 1.44
C LEU A 547 39.55 -34.33 2.00
N ALA A 548 40.27 -33.39 2.64
CA ALA A 548 41.56 -33.67 3.25
C ALA A 548 41.42 -34.48 4.54
N ALA A 549 40.27 -34.46 5.17
CA ALA A 549 39.97 -35.24 6.41
C ALA A 549 39.55 -36.68 6.11
N HIS A 550 39.15 -36.98 4.87
CA HIS A 550 38.78 -38.32 4.42
C HIS A 550 40.03 -39.11 4.02
#